data_70a3cea2269dff835103a4cb1af16783
#
_entry.id   70a3cea2269dff835103a4cb1af16783
#
_cell.length_a   1.000
_cell.length_b   1.000
_cell.length_c   1.000
_cell.angle_alpha   90.00
_cell.angle_beta   90.00
_cell.angle_gamma   90.00
#
_symmetry.space_group_name_H-M   'P 1'
#
loop_
_entity.id
_entity.type
_entity.pdbx_description
1 polymer ?
#
loop_
_entity_poly.entity_id
_entity_poly.type
_entity_poly.pdbx_seq_one_letter_code
_entity_poly.pdbx_strand_id
1 'polypeptide(L)'
;MGLLAIIGLSGCKTEDVFPTLKLEVSTNNLANDGSSMRISVRLNGPTANDLTVPLQFSGNAQINTHYSLSAEVITVAAGQDTGFITLTALPTTDTTSRQVVVSLGDVSKVIVQTPLSQAINLVNANADRDGDGIPDVSDNCPDEPGPAINNGCPWKGLIINEVNYDPADGIAGDANGDGVRDPNQDEFVEIYNDSLAFDISGFTLSDASQVRHTFPAGTILPSRGVIVVFGGGTPTGSFGGALVQTASSGQINLNNAGDLLTLKDAQGNTIRTFDVTPLSDNPNEAYTRSPDITGDFLQHSTIPEAAGRLFSPGTRLNGTNF
;
A
#
# COMPACT_ATOMS: atom_id res chain seq x y z
N MET A 1 54.87 59.79 -0.23
CA MET A 1 54.71 58.44 0.30
C MET A 1 53.27 57.97 -0.04
N GLY A 2 53.13 57.32 -1.15
CA GLY A 2 51.83 56.82 -1.63
C GLY A 2 51.64 55.39 -1.21
N LEU A 3 50.49 55.09 -0.54
CA LEU A 3 50.12 53.78 -0.10
C LEU A 3 49.30 53.16 -1.22
N LEU A 4 49.80 52.09 -1.85
CA LEU A 4 49.12 51.32 -2.89
C LEU A 4 48.26 50.27 -2.21
N ALA A 5 46.96 50.44 -2.29
CA ALA A 5 46.00 49.40 -1.80
C ALA A 5 45.83 48.30 -2.87
N ILE A 6 46.28 47.10 -2.57
CA ILE A 6 46.02 45.88 -3.37
C ILE A 6 44.61 45.38 -3.02
N ILE A 7 43.67 45.54 -3.93
CA ILE A 7 42.34 44.91 -3.82
C ILE A 7 42.51 43.47 -4.30
N GLY A 8 42.52 42.54 -3.35
CA GLY A 8 42.45 41.12 -3.66
C GLY A 8 41.05 40.74 -4.16
N LEU A 9 40.94 40.39 -5.43
CA LEU A 9 39.73 39.73 -5.97
C LEU A 9 39.62 38.33 -5.39
N SER A 10 38.77 38.15 -4.37
CA SER A 10 38.31 36.84 -3.95
C SER A 10 37.45 36.25 -5.07
N GLY A 11 38.06 35.37 -5.87
CA GLY A 11 37.30 34.56 -6.82
C GLY A 11 36.32 33.67 -6.05
N CYS A 12 35.03 33.92 -6.20
CA CYS A 12 33.98 33.05 -5.75
C CYS A 12 34.15 31.73 -6.52
N LYS A 13 34.63 30.66 -5.85
CA LYS A 13 34.56 29.31 -6.41
C LYS A 13 33.09 28.93 -6.41
N THR A 14 32.47 28.91 -7.57
CA THR A 14 31.19 28.20 -7.74
C THR A 14 31.45 26.74 -7.49
N GLU A 15 30.95 26.21 -6.39
CA GLU A 15 30.93 24.76 -6.20
C GLU A 15 30.06 24.16 -7.31
N ASP A 16 30.61 23.21 -8.05
CA ASP A 16 29.87 22.49 -9.07
C ASP A 16 28.80 21.65 -8.37
N VAL A 17 27.56 22.08 -8.42
CA VAL A 17 26.40 21.31 -7.91
C VAL A 17 26.05 20.26 -8.96
N PHE A 18 26.44 19.02 -8.71
CA PHE A 18 26.10 17.91 -9.61
C PHE A 18 24.63 17.51 -9.44
N PRO A 19 23.89 17.27 -10.55
CA PRO A 19 22.54 16.76 -10.48
C PRO A 19 22.51 15.35 -9.90
N THR A 20 21.40 14.99 -9.25
CA THR A 20 21.15 13.62 -8.82
C THR A 20 20.59 12.81 -9.97
N LEU A 21 21.01 11.53 -10.08
CA LEU A 21 20.61 10.59 -11.11
C LEU A 21 20.02 9.35 -10.47
N LYS A 22 18.84 8.94 -10.94
CA LYS A 22 18.13 7.75 -10.50
C LYS A 22 17.93 6.77 -11.65
N LEU A 23 18.16 5.47 -11.39
CA LEU A 23 17.85 4.38 -12.32
C LEU A 23 16.42 3.88 -12.05
N GLU A 24 15.59 3.79 -13.09
CA GLU A 24 14.21 3.36 -13.01
C GLU A 24 13.90 2.30 -14.09
N VAL A 25 13.01 1.38 -13.76
CA VAL A 25 12.46 0.39 -14.71
C VAL A 25 10.94 0.50 -14.71
N SER A 26 10.31 0.32 -15.86
CA SER A 26 8.84 0.46 -15.97
C SER A 26 8.09 -0.74 -15.36
N THR A 27 8.74 -1.88 -15.23
CA THR A 27 8.23 -3.08 -14.55
C THR A 27 9.40 -3.96 -14.10
N ASN A 28 9.20 -4.76 -13.09
CA ASN A 28 10.19 -5.75 -12.64
C ASN A 28 9.95 -7.16 -13.22
N ASN A 29 8.80 -7.38 -13.87
CA ASN A 29 8.47 -8.63 -14.55
C ASN A 29 8.15 -8.33 -16.02
N LEU A 30 8.75 -9.10 -16.93
CA LEU A 30 8.56 -8.96 -18.36
C LEU A 30 8.31 -10.33 -18.98
N ALA A 31 7.18 -10.49 -19.65
CA ALA A 31 6.84 -11.73 -20.34
C ALA A 31 7.81 -12.03 -21.47
N ASN A 32 8.23 -13.28 -21.61
CA ASN A 32 9.15 -13.75 -22.66
C ASN A 32 8.43 -14.08 -23.99
N ASP A 33 7.51 -13.21 -24.40
CA ASP A 33 6.66 -13.34 -25.56
C ASP A 33 6.95 -12.30 -26.68
N GLY A 34 8.02 -11.55 -26.54
CA GLY A 34 8.34 -10.39 -27.37
C GLY A 34 7.96 -9.06 -26.72
N SER A 35 7.43 -9.08 -25.52
CA SER A 35 7.10 -7.89 -24.75
C SER A 35 8.32 -7.03 -24.48
N SER A 36 8.10 -5.72 -24.34
CA SER A 36 9.17 -4.73 -24.16
C SER A 36 8.88 -3.82 -22.96
N MET A 37 9.97 -3.37 -22.33
CA MET A 37 9.92 -2.44 -21.23
C MET A 37 10.96 -1.32 -21.38
N ARG A 38 10.79 -0.23 -20.63
CA ARG A 38 11.78 0.86 -20.59
C ARG A 38 12.69 0.72 -19.37
N ILE A 39 13.97 0.92 -19.62
CA ILE A 39 14.99 1.21 -18.60
C ILE A 39 15.34 2.67 -18.77
N SER A 40 15.12 3.49 -17.76
CA SER A 40 15.29 4.93 -17.81
C SER A 40 16.22 5.44 -16.70
N VAL A 41 16.83 6.58 -16.96
CA VAL A 41 17.48 7.39 -15.94
C VAL A 41 16.78 8.74 -15.85
N ARG A 42 16.64 9.22 -14.63
CA ARG A 42 16.02 10.52 -14.34
C ARG A 42 16.98 11.37 -13.52
N LEU A 43 17.13 12.61 -13.95
CA LEU A 43 17.83 13.67 -13.20
C LEU A 43 16.83 14.51 -12.40
N ASN A 44 17.29 15.20 -11.37
CA ASN A 44 16.49 16.15 -10.60
C ASN A 44 16.27 17.49 -11.32
N GLY A 45 16.65 17.60 -12.59
CA GLY A 45 16.45 18.75 -13.47
C GLY A 45 17.11 18.56 -14.82
N PRO A 46 16.80 19.40 -15.80
CA PRO A 46 17.33 19.30 -17.16
C PRO A 46 18.86 19.47 -17.21
N THR A 47 19.51 18.67 -18.03
CA THR A 47 20.97 18.77 -18.25
C THR A 47 21.30 19.86 -19.25
N ALA A 48 22.42 20.56 -19.03
CA ALA A 48 22.88 21.61 -19.95
C ALA A 48 23.51 21.07 -21.25
N ASN A 49 24.05 19.84 -21.19
CA ASN A 49 24.67 19.14 -22.32
C ASN A 49 24.18 17.71 -22.33
N ASP A 50 24.36 17.01 -23.43
CA ASP A 50 24.08 15.59 -23.51
C ASP A 50 24.85 14.83 -22.41
N LEU A 51 24.12 14.02 -21.65
CA LEU A 51 24.70 13.14 -20.61
C LEU A 51 24.60 11.70 -21.07
N THR A 52 25.74 11.04 -21.20
CA THR A 52 25.83 9.63 -21.53
C THR A 52 25.96 8.79 -20.26
N VAL A 53 25.05 7.83 -20.09
CA VAL A 53 24.97 6.95 -18.92
C VAL A 53 25.18 5.50 -19.39
N PRO A 54 26.37 4.93 -19.21
CA PRO A 54 26.63 3.52 -19.50
C PRO A 54 25.81 2.62 -18.56
N LEU A 55 25.32 1.52 -19.09
CA LEU A 55 24.66 0.47 -18.31
C LEU A 55 25.50 -0.79 -18.28
N GLN A 56 25.40 -1.53 -17.20
CA GLN A 56 25.98 -2.85 -17.03
C GLN A 56 24.86 -3.86 -16.80
N PHE A 57 24.94 -4.99 -17.48
CA PHE A 57 23.95 -6.05 -17.42
C PHE A 57 24.58 -7.32 -16.86
N SER A 58 23.86 -7.96 -15.93
CA SER A 58 24.25 -9.22 -15.30
C SER A 58 23.00 -10.05 -15.01
N GLY A 59 23.13 -11.14 -14.26
CA GLY A 59 22.06 -12.09 -13.99
C GLY A 59 22.26 -13.39 -14.76
N ASN A 60 21.24 -14.24 -14.79
CA ASN A 60 21.28 -15.52 -15.49
C ASN A 60 20.63 -15.48 -16.89
N ALA A 61 20.04 -14.37 -17.28
CA ALA A 61 19.58 -14.12 -18.64
C ALA A 61 20.74 -13.66 -19.54
N GLN A 62 20.73 -14.07 -20.78
CA GLN A 62 21.76 -13.75 -21.76
C GLN A 62 21.22 -12.85 -22.86
N ILE A 63 21.93 -11.77 -23.17
CA ILE A 63 21.64 -10.88 -24.29
C ILE A 63 21.61 -11.63 -25.61
N ASN A 64 20.73 -11.27 -26.52
CA ASN A 64 20.47 -11.89 -27.82
C ASN A 64 20.02 -13.36 -27.77
N THR A 65 19.86 -13.94 -26.59
CA THR A 65 19.26 -15.26 -26.38
C THR A 65 17.93 -15.16 -25.66
N HIS A 66 17.89 -14.40 -24.57
CA HIS A 66 16.71 -14.25 -23.71
C HIS A 66 16.11 -12.84 -23.80
N TYR A 67 16.93 -11.85 -24.14
CA TYR A 67 16.49 -10.46 -24.33
C TYR A 67 17.37 -9.74 -25.35
N SER A 68 16.86 -8.62 -25.88
CA SER A 68 17.61 -7.67 -26.68
C SER A 68 17.48 -6.26 -26.10
N LEU A 69 18.40 -5.38 -26.45
CA LEU A 69 18.43 -3.98 -26.03
C LEU A 69 18.44 -3.07 -27.26
N SER A 70 17.74 -1.94 -27.17
CA SER A 70 17.83 -0.90 -28.20
C SER A 70 19.19 -0.18 -28.18
N ALA A 71 19.85 -0.14 -27.02
CA ALA A 71 21.20 0.37 -26.79
C ALA A 71 21.73 -0.12 -25.44
N GLU A 72 23.05 -0.08 -25.24
CA GLU A 72 23.70 -0.36 -23.95
C GLU A 72 24.04 0.89 -23.14
N VAL A 73 23.69 2.06 -23.70
CA VAL A 73 23.96 3.39 -23.14
C VAL A 73 22.69 4.21 -23.24
N ILE A 74 22.33 4.88 -22.15
CA ILE A 74 21.27 5.89 -22.16
C ILE A 74 21.87 7.27 -22.40
N THR A 75 21.32 8.01 -23.35
CA THR A 75 21.65 9.42 -23.54
C THR A 75 20.48 10.27 -23.05
N VAL A 76 20.76 11.15 -22.07
CA VAL A 76 19.85 12.24 -21.70
C VAL A 76 20.26 13.46 -22.52
N ALA A 77 19.42 13.86 -23.46
CA ALA A 77 19.71 14.98 -24.35
C ALA A 77 19.73 16.31 -23.59
N ALA A 78 20.52 17.27 -24.09
CA ALA A 78 20.53 18.63 -23.53
C ALA A 78 19.12 19.22 -23.42
N GLY A 79 18.82 19.80 -22.28
CA GLY A 79 17.49 20.36 -21.96
C GLY A 79 16.47 19.33 -21.47
N GLN A 80 16.82 18.05 -21.41
CA GLN A 80 15.98 16.99 -20.86
C GLN A 80 16.46 16.56 -19.47
N ASP A 81 15.57 15.96 -18.70
CA ASP A 81 15.86 15.37 -17.38
C ASP A 81 15.78 13.83 -17.39
N THR A 82 15.36 13.23 -18.51
CA THR A 82 15.12 11.81 -18.63
C THR A 82 15.65 11.28 -19.95
N GLY A 83 16.29 10.12 -19.91
CA GLY A 83 16.63 9.29 -21.08
C GLY A 83 16.22 7.86 -20.83
N PHE A 84 16.08 7.05 -21.88
CA PHE A 84 15.71 5.64 -21.75
C PHE A 84 16.25 4.79 -22.90
N ILE A 85 16.33 3.50 -22.66
CA ILE A 85 16.46 2.44 -23.66
C ILE A 85 15.29 1.46 -23.51
N THR A 86 15.10 0.63 -24.51
CA THR A 86 14.11 -0.45 -24.49
C THR A 86 14.81 -1.78 -24.32
N LEU A 87 14.35 -2.59 -23.36
CA LEU A 87 14.66 -4.00 -23.25
C LEU A 87 13.47 -4.79 -23.78
N THR A 88 13.70 -5.73 -24.70
CA THR A 88 12.69 -6.63 -25.28
C THR A 88 13.02 -8.05 -24.89
N ALA A 89 12.13 -8.74 -24.19
CA ALA A 89 12.27 -10.17 -23.92
C ALA A 89 12.04 -10.96 -25.20
N LEU A 90 12.92 -11.93 -25.48
CA LEU A 90 12.81 -12.74 -26.67
C LEU A 90 11.92 -13.96 -26.40
N PRO A 91 11.01 -14.31 -27.32
CA PRO A 91 10.20 -15.50 -27.19
C PRO A 91 11.06 -16.75 -27.03
N THR A 92 10.74 -17.57 -26.04
CA THR A 92 11.42 -18.84 -25.77
C THR A 92 10.41 -19.88 -25.28
N THR A 93 10.71 -21.15 -25.55
CA THR A 93 10.00 -22.28 -24.98
C THR A 93 10.57 -22.72 -23.62
N ASP A 94 11.65 -22.06 -23.17
CA ASP A 94 12.22 -22.31 -21.84
C ASP A 94 11.24 -21.86 -20.76
N THR A 95 10.83 -22.77 -19.90
CA THR A 95 9.94 -22.50 -18.77
C THR A 95 10.68 -21.95 -17.55
N THR A 96 12.03 -21.87 -17.61
CA THR A 96 12.86 -21.39 -16.52
C THR A 96 12.80 -19.87 -16.43
N SER A 97 12.36 -19.34 -15.30
CA SER A 97 12.45 -17.91 -15.01
C SER A 97 13.91 -17.44 -15.01
N ARG A 98 14.17 -16.35 -15.70
CA ARG A 98 15.50 -15.77 -15.81
C ARG A 98 15.49 -14.33 -15.34
N GLN A 99 16.65 -13.85 -14.90
CA GLN A 99 16.77 -12.51 -14.37
C GLN A 99 17.84 -11.73 -15.13
N VAL A 100 17.51 -10.51 -15.50
CA VAL A 100 18.42 -9.46 -15.92
C VAL A 100 18.59 -8.50 -14.76
N VAL A 101 19.82 -8.24 -14.37
CA VAL A 101 20.13 -7.17 -13.40
C VAL A 101 20.82 -6.06 -14.18
N VAL A 102 20.17 -4.88 -14.22
CA VAL A 102 20.75 -3.68 -14.81
C VAL A 102 21.31 -2.79 -13.71
N SER A 103 22.51 -2.29 -13.90
CA SER A 103 23.17 -1.33 -13.01
C SER A 103 23.78 -0.18 -13.81
N LEU A 104 24.02 0.94 -13.14
CA LEU A 104 24.73 2.06 -13.74
C LEU A 104 26.22 1.75 -13.84
N GLY A 105 26.81 2.04 -14.99
CA GLY A 105 28.26 2.11 -15.13
C GLY A 105 28.81 3.42 -14.55
N ASP A 106 30.08 3.68 -14.77
CA ASP A 106 30.71 4.91 -14.29
C ASP A 106 30.16 6.14 -15.01
N VAL A 107 29.55 7.04 -14.25
CA VAL A 107 29.00 8.32 -14.73
C VAL A 107 29.66 9.46 -13.95
N SER A 108 30.30 10.36 -14.68
CA SER A 108 30.91 11.55 -14.07
C SER A 108 29.92 12.71 -13.95
N LYS A 109 30.17 13.60 -13.00
CA LYS A 109 29.41 14.84 -12.79
C LYS A 109 27.92 14.65 -12.43
N VAL A 110 27.61 13.55 -11.77
CA VAL A 110 26.30 13.29 -11.17
C VAL A 110 26.45 12.63 -9.80
N ILE A 111 25.41 12.75 -8.97
CA ILE A 111 25.27 12.03 -7.70
C ILE A 111 24.26 10.91 -7.93
N VAL A 112 24.72 9.66 -7.92
CA VAL A 112 23.83 8.51 -8.15
C VAL A 112 23.00 8.23 -6.89
N GLN A 113 21.69 8.09 -7.06
CA GLN A 113 20.76 7.72 -6.00
C GLN A 113 20.55 6.20 -5.95
N THR A 114 20.25 5.67 -4.77
CA THR A 114 19.83 4.27 -4.61
C THR A 114 18.40 4.06 -5.12
N PRO A 115 18.08 2.87 -5.64
CA PRO A 115 18.95 1.70 -5.79
C PRO A 115 19.92 1.86 -6.97
N LEU A 116 21.15 1.32 -6.81
CA LEU A 116 22.19 1.37 -7.84
C LEU A 116 21.97 0.35 -8.96
N SER A 117 21.10 -0.62 -8.75
CA SER A 117 20.73 -1.65 -9.72
C SER A 117 19.25 -1.99 -9.62
N GLN A 118 18.71 -2.52 -10.71
CA GLN A 118 17.32 -3.00 -10.81
C GLN A 118 17.33 -4.42 -11.35
N ALA A 119 16.53 -5.30 -10.76
CA ALA A 119 16.33 -6.66 -11.23
C ALA A 119 15.05 -6.75 -12.06
N ILE A 120 15.15 -7.40 -13.22
CA ILE A 120 14.04 -7.61 -14.16
C ILE A 120 13.93 -9.11 -14.35
N ASN A 121 12.80 -9.71 -14.00
CA ASN A 121 12.53 -11.11 -14.22
C ASN A 121 11.91 -11.29 -15.62
N LEU A 122 12.52 -12.16 -16.41
CA LEU A 122 11.93 -12.66 -17.67
C LEU A 122 11.10 -13.88 -17.31
N VAL A 123 9.78 -13.77 -17.43
CA VAL A 123 8.83 -14.79 -16.99
C VAL A 123 8.12 -15.41 -18.17
N ASN A 124 7.78 -16.68 -18.07
CA ASN A 124 6.97 -17.33 -19.10
C ASN A 124 5.60 -16.69 -19.14
N ALA A 125 5.19 -16.17 -20.30
CA ALA A 125 3.88 -15.51 -20.47
C ALA A 125 2.70 -16.42 -20.10
N ASN A 126 2.89 -17.73 -20.15
CA ASN A 126 1.88 -18.74 -19.82
C ASN A 126 2.22 -19.50 -18.54
N ALA A 127 3.23 -19.06 -17.76
CA ALA A 127 3.47 -19.67 -16.46
C ALA A 127 2.30 -19.37 -15.55
N ASP A 128 1.86 -20.39 -14.84
CA ASP A 128 0.75 -20.36 -13.88
C ASP A 128 1.19 -21.30 -12.76
N ARG A 129 1.84 -20.72 -11.73
CA ARG A 129 2.54 -21.49 -10.69
C ARG A 129 1.61 -22.15 -9.70
N ASP A 130 0.51 -21.49 -9.40
CA ASP A 130 -0.48 -21.98 -8.43
C ASP A 130 -1.64 -22.73 -9.10
N GLY A 131 -1.75 -22.67 -10.45
CA GLY A 131 -2.69 -23.46 -11.24
C GLY A 131 -4.12 -22.93 -11.22
N ASP A 132 -4.33 -21.65 -10.95
CA ASP A 132 -5.66 -21.05 -10.88
C ASP A 132 -6.23 -20.62 -12.27
N GLY A 133 -5.43 -20.74 -13.31
CA GLY A 133 -5.78 -20.39 -14.70
C GLY A 133 -5.44 -18.95 -15.09
N ILE A 134 -4.76 -18.21 -14.20
CA ILE A 134 -4.29 -16.85 -14.46
C ILE A 134 -2.77 -16.88 -14.60
N PRO A 135 -2.21 -16.46 -15.75
CA PRO A 135 -0.76 -16.42 -15.90
C PRO A 135 -0.08 -15.52 -14.87
N ASP A 136 1.08 -15.97 -14.35
CA ASP A 136 1.90 -15.22 -13.36
C ASP A 136 2.12 -13.75 -13.71
N VAL A 137 2.19 -13.41 -15.01
CA VAL A 137 2.40 -12.03 -15.51
C VAL A 137 1.20 -11.11 -15.29
N SER A 138 0.01 -11.68 -15.14
CA SER A 138 -1.26 -10.98 -14.92
C SER A 138 -1.86 -11.29 -13.54
N ASP A 139 -1.19 -12.13 -12.77
CA ASP A 139 -1.60 -12.53 -11.44
C ASP A 139 -0.95 -11.66 -10.35
N ASN A 140 -1.77 -11.10 -9.46
CA ASN A 140 -1.26 -10.32 -8.33
C ASN A 140 -0.74 -11.19 -7.18
N CYS A 141 -1.11 -12.48 -7.16
CA CYS A 141 -0.71 -13.46 -6.14
C CYS A 141 -0.22 -14.77 -6.77
N PRO A 142 0.84 -14.78 -7.57
CA PRO A 142 1.23 -15.90 -8.44
C PRO A 142 1.62 -17.21 -7.72
N ASP A 143 1.60 -17.24 -6.41
CA ASP A 143 1.93 -18.40 -5.57
C ASP A 143 0.73 -18.85 -4.72
N GLU A 144 -0.43 -18.16 -4.81
CA GLU A 144 -1.63 -18.42 -4.00
C GLU A 144 -2.87 -18.40 -4.88
N PRO A 145 -3.48 -19.55 -5.22
CA PRO A 145 -4.56 -19.62 -6.19
C PRO A 145 -5.78 -18.79 -5.77
N GLY A 146 -6.29 -18.01 -6.71
CA GLY A 146 -7.44 -17.14 -6.52
C GLY A 146 -8.26 -16.93 -7.79
N PRO A 147 -9.47 -16.37 -7.69
CA PRO A 147 -10.33 -16.19 -8.85
C PRO A 147 -9.88 -14.98 -9.71
N ALA A 148 -10.10 -15.08 -11.02
CA ALA A 148 -9.80 -14.01 -11.99
C ALA A 148 -10.43 -12.66 -11.64
N ILE A 149 -11.63 -12.67 -11.04
CA ILE A 149 -12.32 -11.46 -10.58
C ILE A 149 -11.56 -10.72 -9.46
N ASN A 150 -10.64 -11.41 -8.78
CA ASN A 150 -9.74 -10.83 -7.77
C ASN A 150 -8.28 -10.79 -8.25
N ASN A 151 -8.08 -10.78 -9.57
CA ASN A 151 -6.76 -10.74 -10.21
C ASN A 151 -5.80 -11.84 -9.68
N GLY A 152 -6.30 -13.08 -9.51
CA GLY A 152 -5.52 -14.21 -9.06
C GLY A 152 -5.28 -14.31 -7.55
N CYS A 153 -5.73 -13.34 -6.77
CA CYS A 153 -5.56 -13.43 -5.32
C CYS A 153 -6.72 -14.15 -4.65
N PRO A 154 -6.46 -14.98 -3.62
CA PRO A 154 -7.52 -15.58 -2.82
C PRO A 154 -8.30 -14.51 -2.04
N TRP A 155 -9.60 -14.72 -1.88
CA TRP A 155 -10.41 -13.87 -1.02
C TRP A 155 -10.08 -14.12 0.46
N LYS A 156 -9.87 -13.06 1.22
CA LYS A 156 -9.62 -13.13 2.67
C LYS A 156 -10.91 -13.07 3.49
N GLY A 157 -12.06 -12.83 2.85
CA GLY A 157 -13.36 -12.73 3.49
C GLY A 157 -13.52 -11.46 4.32
N LEU A 158 -14.23 -11.52 5.46
CA LEU A 158 -14.38 -10.39 6.35
C LEU A 158 -13.10 -10.13 7.14
N ILE A 159 -12.70 -8.86 7.21
CA ILE A 159 -11.49 -8.39 7.90
C ILE A 159 -11.89 -7.28 8.86
N ILE A 160 -11.55 -7.40 10.15
CA ILE A 160 -11.61 -6.26 11.08
C ILE A 160 -10.42 -5.36 10.73
N ASN A 161 -10.71 -4.14 10.27
CA ASN A 161 -9.70 -3.20 9.79
C ASN A 161 -9.34 -2.12 10.82
N GLU A 162 -10.34 -1.60 11.53
CA GLU A 162 -10.16 -0.58 12.56
C GLU A 162 -11.06 -0.85 13.76
N VAL A 163 -10.55 -0.62 14.97
CA VAL A 163 -11.30 -0.73 16.22
C VAL A 163 -10.96 0.45 17.11
N ASN A 164 -11.96 1.21 17.49
CA ASN A 164 -11.88 2.26 18.49
C ASN A 164 -12.55 1.78 19.77
N TYR A 165 -11.78 1.26 20.71
CA TYR A 165 -12.28 0.80 21.99
C TYR A 165 -12.08 1.80 23.14
N ASP A 166 -11.30 2.87 22.87
CA ASP A 166 -10.96 3.91 23.84
C ASP A 166 -11.07 5.30 23.17
N PRO A 167 -12.30 5.80 22.94
CA PRO A 167 -12.51 7.12 22.32
C PRO A 167 -11.89 8.23 23.15
N ALA A 168 -11.12 9.13 22.50
CA ALA A 168 -10.45 10.26 23.14
C ALA A 168 -11.42 11.13 23.97
N ASP A 169 -10.89 11.86 24.93
CA ASP A 169 -11.65 12.82 25.70
C ASP A 169 -12.05 14.05 24.87
N GLY A 170 -13.21 14.62 25.19
CA GLY A 170 -13.75 15.80 24.53
C GLY A 170 -14.19 15.54 23.09
N ILE A 171 -14.48 16.58 22.35
CA ILE A 171 -15.04 16.48 20.97
C ILE A 171 -14.11 15.80 19.98
N ALA A 172 -12.82 15.70 20.27
CA ALA A 172 -11.88 14.96 19.45
C ALA A 172 -12.16 13.44 19.43
N GLY A 173 -12.88 12.92 20.42
CA GLY A 173 -13.29 11.53 20.49
C GLY A 173 -14.69 11.25 19.96
N ASP A 174 -15.40 12.25 19.42
CA ASP A 174 -16.71 12.10 18.76
C ASP A 174 -16.51 11.39 17.41
N ALA A 175 -16.37 10.06 17.46
CA ALA A 175 -16.10 9.25 16.29
C ALA A 175 -17.33 9.01 15.42
N ASN A 176 -18.52 9.00 16.01
CA ASN A 176 -19.77 8.84 15.29
C ASN A 176 -20.27 10.16 14.67
N GLY A 177 -19.65 11.30 15.00
CA GLY A 177 -19.90 12.62 14.40
C GLY A 177 -21.25 13.24 14.76
N ASP A 178 -21.90 12.80 15.84
CA ASP A 178 -23.22 13.32 16.24
C ASP A 178 -23.14 14.61 17.07
N GLY A 179 -21.93 15.07 17.38
CA GLY A 179 -21.65 16.29 18.14
C GLY A 179 -21.56 16.08 19.64
N VAL A 180 -21.67 14.84 20.12
CA VAL A 180 -21.62 14.48 21.54
C VAL A 180 -20.61 13.37 21.75
N ARG A 181 -19.51 13.65 22.43
CA ARG A 181 -18.58 12.59 22.83
C ARG A 181 -19.17 11.74 23.96
N ASP A 182 -19.30 10.44 23.71
CA ASP A 182 -19.70 9.44 24.70
C ASP A 182 -18.76 8.23 24.66
N PRO A 183 -18.16 7.79 25.79
CA PRO A 183 -17.13 6.73 25.79
C PRO A 183 -17.63 5.39 25.24
N ASN A 184 -18.93 5.13 25.28
CA ASN A 184 -19.49 3.87 24.80
C ASN A 184 -20.13 4.00 23.40
N GLN A 185 -20.66 5.19 23.07
CA GLN A 185 -21.33 5.40 21.78
C GLN A 185 -20.34 5.64 20.65
N ASP A 186 -19.17 6.22 20.96
CA ASP A 186 -18.08 6.49 20.01
C ASP A 186 -17.08 5.33 19.86
N GLU A 187 -17.24 4.24 20.64
CA GLU A 187 -16.61 2.98 20.27
C GLU A 187 -17.09 2.54 18.90
N PHE A 188 -16.20 2.00 18.07
CA PHE A 188 -16.64 1.40 16.82
C PHE A 188 -15.77 0.23 16.38
N VAL A 189 -16.35 -0.60 15.52
CA VAL A 189 -15.68 -1.66 14.81
C VAL A 189 -15.90 -1.47 13.31
N GLU A 190 -14.85 -1.39 12.54
CA GLU A 190 -14.88 -1.37 11.10
C GLU A 190 -14.54 -2.73 10.52
N ILE A 191 -15.38 -3.21 9.60
CA ILE A 191 -15.21 -4.49 8.93
C ILE A 191 -15.20 -4.26 7.43
N TYR A 192 -14.13 -4.70 6.78
CA TYR A 192 -13.96 -4.71 5.33
C TYR A 192 -14.33 -6.07 4.75
N ASN A 193 -15.00 -6.09 3.61
CA ASN A 193 -15.31 -7.30 2.85
C ASN A 193 -14.29 -7.54 1.74
N ASP A 194 -13.29 -8.38 1.99
CA ASP A 194 -12.40 -8.89 0.95
C ASP A 194 -12.98 -10.15 0.32
N SER A 195 -14.15 -10.00 -0.30
CA SER A 195 -14.87 -11.06 -1.01
C SER A 195 -15.88 -10.48 -1.99
N LEU A 196 -16.65 -11.34 -2.65
CA LEU A 196 -17.86 -10.93 -3.37
C LEU A 196 -18.89 -10.36 -2.38
N ALA A 197 -19.88 -9.62 -2.91
CA ALA A 197 -21.00 -9.18 -2.08
C ALA A 197 -21.76 -10.38 -1.51
N PHE A 198 -22.06 -10.35 -0.20
CA PHE A 198 -22.82 -11.41 0.43
C PHE A 198 -23.63 -10.90 1.63
N ASP A 199 -24.62 -11.70 2.03
CA ASP A 199 -25.52 -11.41 3.13
C ASP A 199 -24.88 -11.79 4.47
N ILE A 200 -24.69 -10.81 5.35
CA ILE A 200 -24.21 -10.99 6.72
C ILE A 200 -25.33 -10.92 7.76
N SER A 201 -26.58 -11.05 7.33
CA SER A 201 -27.74 -11.10 8.23
C SER A 201 -27.57 -12.16 9.31
N GLY A 202 -27.85 -11.81 10.55
CA GLY A 202 -27.71 -12.73 11.68
C GLY A 202 -26.28 -12.99 12.16
N PHE A 203 -25.27 -12.43 11.50
CA PHE A 203 -23.92 -12.40 12.07
C PHE A 203 -23.91 -11.59 13.36
N THR A 204 -22.94 -11.83 14.23
CA THR A 204 -22.87 -11.17 15.53
C THR A 204 -21.48 -10.63 15.83
N LEU A 205 -21.45 -9.47 16.49
CA LEU A 205 -20.29 -8.99 17.22
C LEU A 205 -20.52 -9.18 18.71
N SER A 206 -19.56 -9.76 19.40
CA SER A 206 -19.59 -9.93 20.86
C SER A 206 -18.30 -9.45 21.49
N ASP A 207 -18.39 -8.90 22.70
CA ASP A 207 -17.26 -8.81 23.61
C ASP A 207 -17.03 -10.18 24.29
N ALA A 208 -16.14 -10.25 25.27
CA ALA A 208 -15.89 -11.49 26.02
C ALA A 208 -17.11 -11.95 26.86
N SER A 209 -18.09 -11.08 27.12
CA SER A 209 -19.20 -11.34 28.02
C SER A 209 -20.52 -11.71 27.30
N GLN A 210 -20.83 -11.04 26.18
CA GLN A 210 -22.12 -11.19 25.50
C GLN A 210 -22.12 -10.68 24.06
N VAL A 211 -23.21 -10.98 23.32
CA VAL A 211 -23.46 -10.39 22.01
C VAL A 211 -23.80 -8.90 22.16
N ARG A 212 -23.07 -8.05 21.46
CA ARG A 212 -23.26 -6.60 21.46
C ARG A 212 -24.03 -6.11 20.24
N HIS A 213 -23.83 -6.76 19.11
CA HIS A 213 -24.54 -6.44 17.88
C HIS A 213 -24.94 -7.70 17.13
N THR A 214 -26.16 -7.70 16.58
CA THR A 214 -26.62 -8.69 15.61
C THR A 214 -26.98 -7.96 14.34
N PHE A 215 -26.34 -8.31 13.23
CA PHE A 215 -26.60 -7.68 11.94
C PHE A 215 -28.02 -7.96 11.49
N PRO A 216 -28.84 -6.91 11.22
CA PRO A 216 -30.23 -7.08 10.83
C PRO A 216 -30.42 -7.86 9.54
N ALA A 217 -31.60 -8.43 9.35
CA ALA A 217 -31.97 -9.08 8.10
C ALA A 217 -31.86 -8.11 6.91
N GLY A 218 -31.28 -8.58 5.80
CA GLY A 218 -31.04 -7.78 4.60
C GLY A 218 -29.74 -6.95 4.67
N THR A 219 -28.83 -7.23 5.62
CA THR A 219 -27.53 -6.59 5.64
C THR A 219 -26.62 -7.24 4.58
N ILE A 220 -26.65 -6.65 3.37
CA ILE A 220 -25.81 -7.07 2.25
C ILE A 220 -24.54 -6.21 2.26
N LEU A 221 -23.39 -6.81 2.54
CA LEU A 221 -22.11 -6.13 2.49
C LEU A 221 -21.53 -6.23 1.05
N PRO A 222 -21.37 -5.10 0.34
CA PRO A 222 -20.85 -5.11 -1.03
C PRO A 222 -19.46 -5.74 -1.14
N SER A 223 -19.10 -6.22 -2.32
CA SER A 223 -17.71 -6.59 -2.62
C SER A 223 -16.81 -5.39 -2.41
N ARG A 224 -15.73 -5.59 -1.66
CA ARG A 224 -14.79 -4.52 -1.24
C ARG A 224 -15.47 -3.37 -0.47
N GLY A 225 -16.67 -3.62 0.06
CA GLY A 225 -17.42 -2.68 0.87
C GLY A 225 -17.00 -2.72 2.34
N VAL A 226 -17.38 -1.66 3.04
CA VAL A 226 -17.08 -1.49 4.47
C VAL A 226 -18.39 -1.36 5.23
N ILE A 227 -18.43 -1.92 6.44
CA ILE A 227 -19.46 -1.63 7.43
C ILE A 227 -18.80 -1.16 8.72
N VAL A 228 -19.32 -0.07 9.27
CA VAL A 228 -18.93 0.45 10.58
C VAL A 228 -20.07 0.23 11.56
N VAL A 229 -19.78 -0.41 12.67
CA VAL A 229 -20.72 -0.58 13.78
C VAL A 229 -20.25 0.31 14.93
N PHE A 230 -20.97 1.37 15.20
CA PHE A 230 -20.74 2.24 16.38
C PHE A 230 -21.41 1.65 17.62
N GLY A 231 -20.88 1.98 18.79
CA GLY A 231 -21.50 1.62 20.07
C GLY A 231 -22.92 2.14 20.22
N GLY A 232 -23.16 3.39 19.78
CA GLY A 232 -24.49 4.00 19.85
C GLY A 232 -24.55 5.37 19.22
N GLY A 233 -25.38 6.25 19.77
CA GLY A 233 -25.57 7.63 19.29
C GLY A 233 -26.39 7.69 18.00
N THR A 234 -26.25 8.80 17.31
CA THR A 234 -26.87 9.04 15.99
C THR A 234 -25.78 9.35 14.98
N PRO A 235 -25.09 8.33 14.43
CA PRO A 235 -23.96 8.55 13.53
C PRO A 235 -24.29 9.52 12.41
N THR A 236 -23.50 10.59 12.28
CA THR A 236 -23.72 11.68 11.33
C THR A 236 -22.44 11.93 10.52
N GLY A 237 -22.45 11.55 9.25
CA GLY A 237 -21.32 11.71 8.36
C GLY A 237 -21.46 10.87 7.10
N SER A 238 -20.52 11.03 6.18
CA SER A 238 -20.49 10.23 4.95
C SER A 238 -19.82 8.86 5.17
N PHE A 239 -18.94 8.75 6.16
CA PHE A 239 -18.16 7.55 6.47
C PHE A 239 -17.62 6.83 5.21
N GLY A 240 -17.12 7.60 4.25
CA GLY A 240 -16.60 7.06 2.98
C GLY A 240 -17.61 6.32 2.11
N GLY A 241 -18.91 6.34 2.45
CA GLY A 241 -19.93 5.53 1.81
C GLY A 241 -20.10 4.13 2.41
N ALA A 242 -19.47 3.86 3.55
CA ALA A 242 -19.64 2.62 4.29
C ALA A 242 -21.09 2.41 4.73
N LEU A 243 -21.49 1.16 4.91
CA LEU A 243 -22.71 0.86 5.68
C LEU A 243 -22.47 1.24 7.14
N VAL A 244 -23.44 1.90 7.77
CA VAL A 244 -23.32 2.33 9.17
C VAL A 244 -24.45 1.74 9.98
N GLN A 245 -24.11 1.11 11.11
CA GLN A 245 -25.05 0.59 12.09
C GLN A 245 -24.60 0.98 13.50
N THR A 246 -25.53 0.88 14.45
CA THR A 246 -25.23 1.00 15.88
C THR A 246 -25.42 -0.34 16.57
N ALA A 247 -24.66 -0.60 17.61
CA ALA A 247 -24.76 -1.83 18.38
C ALA A 247 -26.19 -2.07 18.87
N SER A 248 -26.75 -3.24 18.58
CA SER A 248 -28.14 -3.56 18.95
C SER A 248 -28.37 -3.65 20.47
N SER A 249 -27.30 -3.77 21.25
CA SER A 249 -27.31 -3.66 22.72
C SER A 249 -27.22 -2.22 23.23
N GLY A 250 -26.98 -1.25 22.34
CA GLY A 250 -26.76 0.16 22.67
C GLY A 250 -25.31 0.51 23.04
N GLN A 251 -24.40 -0.45 23.00
CA GLN A 251 -22.96 -0.28 23.26
C GLN A 251 -22.16 -1.49 22.78
N ILE A 252 -20.92 -1.28 22.34
CA ILE A 252 -19.97 -2.38 22.11
C ILE A 252 -19.30 -2.77 23.43
N ASN A 253 -18.92 -1.76 24.23
CA ASN A 253 -18.43 -1.89 25.60
C ASN A 253 -17.20 -2.78 25.71
N LEU A 254 -16.20 -2.51 24.89
CA LEU A 254 -14.89 -3.14 24.99
C LEU A 254 -14.14 -2.58 26.21
N ASN A 255 -13.60 -3.47 27.02
CA ASN A 255 -12.85 -3.07 28.21
C ASN A 255 -11.42 -2.65 27.82
N ASN A 256 -11.05 -1.38 28.12
CA ASN A 256 -9.74 -0.81 27.79
C ASN A 256 -8.56 -1.57 28.43
N ALA A 257 -8.80 -2.26 29.55
CA ALA A 257 -7.77 -3.07 30.21
C ALA A 257 -7.59 -4.48 29.62
N GLY A 258 -8.41 -4.84 28.65
CA GLY A 258 -8.38 -6.12 27.94
C GLY A 258 -9.79 -6.67 27.71
N ASP A 259 -10.06 -7.04 26.48
CA ASP A 259 -11.29 -7.66 26.03
C ASP A 259 -11.06 -8.47 24.73
N LEU A 260 -12.00 -9.29 24.35
CA LEU A 260 -11.94 -10.05 23.11
C LEU A 260 -13.19 -9.77 22.26
N LEU A 261 -13.05 -8.93 21.26
CA LEU A 261 -14.06 -8.77 20.23
C LEU A 261 -14.10 -10.00 19.33
N THR A 262 -15.27 -10.56 19.10
CA THR A 262 -15.47 -11.73 18.24
C THR A 262 -16.57 -11.47 17.23
N LEU A 263 -16.24 -11.62 15.94
CA LEU A 263 -17.19 -11.67 14.83
C LEU A 263 -17.53 -13.13 14.53
N LYS A 264 -18.82 -13.48 14.57
CA LYS A 264 -19.32 -14.83 14.25
C LYS A 264 -20.34 -14.78 13.12
N ASP A 265 -20.40 -15.87 12.35
CA ASP A 265 -21.47 -16.06 11.36
C ASP A 265 -22.82 -16.39 12.03
N ALA A 266 -23.87 -16.49 11.22
CA ALA A 266 -25.23 -16.81 11.69
C ALA A 266 -25.35 -18.23 12.27
N GLN A 267 -24.37 -19.11 12.03
CA GLN A 267 -24.30 -20.48 12.61
C GLN A 267 -23.47 -20.49 13.91
N GLY A 268 -22.90 -19.34 14.31
CA GLY A 268 -22.09 -19.21 15.52
C GLY A 268 -20.60 -19.56 15.35
N ASN A 269 -20.14 -19.80 14.11
CA ASN A 269 -18.72 -20.03 13.85
C ASN A 269 -17.95 -18.72 13.95
N THR A 270 -16.80 -18.73 14.61
CA THR A 270 -15.92 -17.56 14.69
C THR A 270 -15.27 -17.29 13.34
N ILE A 271 -15.47 -16.07 12.82
CA ILE A 271 -14.89 -15.57 11.57
C ILE A 271 -13.61 -14.81 11.85
N ARG A 272 -13.65 -13.85 12.78
CA ARG A 272 -12.50 -13.01 13.17
C ARG A 272 -12.58 -12.66 14.65
N THR A 273 -11.40 -12.35 15.19
CA THR A 273 -11.27 -11.80 16.55
C THR A 273 -10.34 -10.58 16.54
N PHE A 274 -10.53 -9.72 17.51
CA PHE A 274 -9.62 -8.64 17.84
C PHE A 274 -9.42 -8.65 19.36
N ASP A 275 -8.18 -8.86 19.81
CA ASP A 275 -7.82 -8.93 21.22
C ASP A 275 -7.28 -7.56 21.68
N VAL A 276 -8.00 -6.93 22.58
CA VAL A 276 -7.61 -5.65 23.20
C VAL A 276 -6.44 -5.84 24.16
N THR A 277 -6.30 -7.02 24.77
CA THR A 277 -5.34 -7.28 25.87
C THR A 277 -3.89 -6.86 25.54
N PRO A 278 -3.30 -7.25 24.39
CA PRO A 278 -1.95 -6.83 24.04
C PRO A 278 -1.83 -5.34 23.65
N LEU A 279 -2.96 -4.65 23.48
CA LEU A 279 -3.05 -3.27 23.03
C LEU A 279 -3.67 -2.36 24.10
N SER A 280 -3.76 -2.83 25.35
CA SER A 280 -4.47 -2.18 26.47
C SER A 280 -3.62 -1.09 27.15
N ASP A 281 -3.25 -0.07 26.39
CA ASP A 281 -2.39 1.05 26.84
C ASP A 281 -3.14 2.39 26.97
N ASN A 282 -4.49 2.38 26.93
CA ASN A 282 -5.36 3.56 26.92
C ASN A 282 -4.94 4.59 25.85
N PRO A 283 -5.02 4.23 24.58
CA PRO A 283 -4.47 5.05 23.50
C PRO A 283 -5.23 6.34 23.25
N ASN A 284 -6.50 6.44 23.69
CA ASN A 284 -7.44 7.52 23.36
C ASN A 284 -7.57 7.74 21.84
N GLU A 285 -7.51 6.64 21.08
CA GLU A 285 -7.59 6.60 19.62
C GLU A 285 -7.89 5.18 19.15
N ALA A 286 -8.18 5.03 17.86
CA ALA A 286 -8.37 3.71 17.26
C ALA A 286 -7.05 2.97 17.05
N TYR A 287 -7.15 1.64 16.98
CA TYR A 287 -6.15 0.77 16.37
C TYR A 287 -6.60 0.40 14.96
N THR A 288 -5.74 0.66 13.98
CA THR A 288 -6.04 0.45 12.56
C THR A 288 -4.94 -0.39 11.92
N ARG A 289 -5.30 -1.22 10.95
CA ARG A 289 -4.31 -1.98 10.18
C ARG A 289 -3.46 -1.05 9.32
N SER A 290 -2.14 -1.24 9.36
CA SER A 290 -1.22 -0.49 8.51
C SER A 290 -0.25 -1.45 7.80
N PRO A 291 -0.32 -1.56 6.45
CA PRO A 291 -1.34 -0.98 5.54
C PRO A 291 -2.78 -1.44 5.84
N ASP A 292 -3.76 -0.61 5.45
CA ASP A 292 -5.18 -0.96 5.52
C ASP A 292 -5.43 -2.40 5.02
N ILE A 293 -6.35 -3.13 5.68
CA ILE A 293 -6.80 -4.49 5.32
C ILE A 293 -5.77 -5.58 5.63
N THR A 294 -4.48 -5.34 5.39
CA THR A 294 -3.46 -6.40 5.36
C THR A 294 -2.41 -6.31 6.45
N GLY A 295 -2.15 -5.12 7.01
CA GLY A 295 -1.11 -4.90 7.99
C GLY A 295 -1.48 -5.33 9.41
N ASP A 296 -0.53 -5.16 10.33
CA ASP A 296 -0.77 -5.29 11.76
C ASP A 296 -1.54 -4.08 12.30
N PHE A 297 -2.15 -4.22 13.47
CA PHE A 297 -2.82 -3.11 14.15
C PHE A 297 -1.81 -2.18 14.80
N LEU A 298 -1.89 -0.90 14.46
CA LEU A 298 -1.09 0.18 15.06
C LEU A 298 -2.02 1.27 15.58
N GLN A 299 -1.56 2.07 16.53
CA GLN A 299 -2.25 3.29 16.98
C GLN A 299 -2.40 4.24 15.79
N HIS A 300 -3.63 4.69 15.54
CA HIS A 300 -4.01 5.40 14.30
C HIS A 300 -3.15 6.65 14.05
N SER A 301 -3.00 7.51 15.07
CA SER A 301 -2.27 8.77 14.93
C SER A 301 -0.76 8.61 14.68
N THR A 302 -0.19 7.43 14.99
CA THR A 302 1.24 7.14 14.79
C THR A 302 1.56 6.77 13.34
N ILE A 303 0.53 6.46 12.54
CA ILE A 303 0.67 6.07 11.15
C ILE A 303 0.80 7.33 10.28
N PRO A 304 1.87 7.49 9.46
CA PRO A 304 2.09 8.72 8.68
C PRO A 304 0.92 9.10 7.77
N GLU A 305 0.26 8.12 7.16
CA GLU A 305 -0.89 8.32 6.25
C GLU A 305 -2.12 8.89 6.97
N ALA A 306 -2.25 8.62 8.26
CA ALA A 306 -3.34 9.14 9.09
C ALA A 306 -3.20 10.65 9.38
N ALA A 307 -2.00 11.22 9.20
CA ALA A 307 -1.72 12.64 9.42
C ALA A 307 -2.15 13.16 10.81
N GLY A 308 -1.98 12.33 11.85
CA GLY A 308 -2.32 12.65 13.23
C GLY A 308 -3.80 12.55 13.59
N ARG A 309 -4.65 12.02 12.70
CA ARG A 309 -6.05 11.72 13.05
C ARG A 309 -6.10 10.60 14.07
N LEU A 310 -7.15 10.57 14.89
CA LEU A 310 -7.31 9.57 15.95
C LEU A 310 -8.09 8.33 15.47
N PHE A 311 -8.80 8.46 14.34
CA PHE A 311 -9.62 7.41 13.72
C PHE A 311 -10.01 7.78 12.30
N SER A 312 -10.52 6.81 11.53
CA SER A 312 -10.98 7.00 10.15
C SER A 312 -12.17 6.14 9.76
N PRO A 313 -13.27 6.07 10.56
CA PRO A 313 -14.35 5.12 10.32
C PRO A 313 -14.95 5.27 8.93
N GLY A 314 -14.99 4.15 8.18
CA GLY A 314 -15.51 4.08 6.82
C GLY A 314 -14.56 4.57 5.74
N THR A 315 -13.35 5.00 6.09
CA THR A 315 -12.35 5.46 5.13
C THR A 315 -10.99 4.80 5.40
N ARG A 316 -10.14 4.80 4.39
CA ARG A 316 -8.74 4.40 4.55
C ARG A 316 -7.98 5.36 5.47
N LEU A 317 -6.82 4.93 5.94
CA LEU A 317 -5.88 5.73 6.74
C LEU A 317 -5.63 7.14 6.18
N ASN A 318 -5.58 7.30 4.87
CA ASN A 318 -5.38 8.61 4.22
C ASN A 318 -6.69 9.43 4.02
N GLY A 319 -7.83 8.91 4.47
CA GLY A 319 -9.15 9.53 4.35
C GLY A 319 -9.84 9.36 3.00
N THR A 320 -9.30 8.53 2.11
CA THR A 320 -10.00 8.15 0.87
C THR A 320 -10.95 6.99 1.12
N ASN A 321 -11.94 6.81 0.24
CA ASN A 321 -12.83 5.66 0.30
C ASN A 321 -12.09 4.36 -0.02
N PHE A 322 -12.60 3.23 0.48
CA PHE A 322 -12.08 1.88 0.18
C PHE A 322 -12.26 1.48 -1.26
#